data_e532d3ee9fb75327def1cd645aa7e4f8
#
_entry.id   e532d3ee9fb75327def1cd645aa7e4f8
#
_cell.length_a   1.000
_cell.length_b   1.000
_cell.length_c   1.000
_cell.angle_alpha   90.00
_cell.angle_beta   90.00
_cell.angle_gamma   90.00
#
_symmetry.space_group_name_H-M   'P 1'
#
loop_
_entity.id
_entity.type
_entity.pdbx_description
1 polymer ?
#
loop_
_entity_poly.entity_id
_entity_poly.type
_entity_poly.pdbx_seq_one_letter_code
_entity_poly.pdbx_strand_id
1 'polypeptide(L)'
;MRLSNREWRRLSGLLGQSSLHRPRKNGDSASRCEFVDSSGDGSRVCFRATIPLAVRPKARPRVFVSDKAFREGFVRQGLRTASADQAFPIAWTAMRSFTPAATRETEKVLRQALAVEMRSAGLGPFARPLAVSFDFVLEGDPCLAPVGKRDGDLDNLEKLVLDAMNGVVFEDDRLVVMKWSRKRFGTESCIFIEAVEVSRSLANSPIFSFDI
;
A
#
# COMPACT_ATOMS: atom_id res chain seq x y z
N MET A 1 12.10 -14.28 7.56
CA MET A 1 12.68 -15.18 6.55
C MET A 1 13.17 -14.31 5.39
N ARG A 2 14.45 -14.28 5.08
CA ARG A 2 15.01 -13.47 3.99
C ARG A 2 14.98 -14.31 2.72
N LEU A 3 14.19 -13.91 1.73
CA LEU A 3 14.40 -14.43 0.37
C LEU A 3 15.78 -13.97 -0.11
N SER A 4 16.58 -14.90 -0.55
CA SER A 4 17.88 -14.59 -1.14
C SER A 4 17.69 -13.90 -2.50
N ASN A 5 18.72 -13.16 -2.97
CA ASN A 5 18.71 -12.61 -4.33
C ASN A 5 18.45 -13.65 -5.43
N ARG A 6 18.66 -14.93 -5.12
CA ARG A 6 18.43 -16.08 -6.00
C ARG A 6 16.94 -16.44 -6.07
N GLU A 7 16.22 -16.36 -4.94
CA GLU A 7 14.77 -16.60 -4.87
C GLU A 7 14.00 -15.45 -5.51
N TRP A 8 14.47 -14.21 -5.32
CA TRP A 8 13.93 -13.04 -6.03
C TRP A 8 14.07 -13.17 -7.56
N ARG A 9 15.26 -13.61 -8.04
CA ARG A 9 15.46 -13.88 -9.48
C ARG A 9 14.58 -15.00 -10.00
N ARG A 10 14.25 -16.00 -9.16
CA ARG A 10 13.35 -17.10 -9.51
C ARG A 10 11.91 -16.64 -9.60
N LEU A 11 11.46 -15.79 -8.67
CA LEU A 11 10.12 -15.16 -8.69
C LEU A 11 9.98 -14.16 -9.86
N SER A 12 11.02 -13.36 -10.12
CA SER A 12 11.03 -12.47 -11.29
C SER A 12 11.20 -13.24 -12.62
N GLY A 13 11.79 -14.42 -12.61
CA GLY A 13 11.84 -15.35 -13.75
C GLY A 13 10.47 -15.94 -14.10
N LEU A 14 9.61 -16.15 -13.12
CA LEU A 14 8.21 -16.53 -13.32
C LEU A 14 7.35 -15.38 -13.86
N LEU A 15 7.80 -14.15 -13.67
CA LEU A 15 7.16 -12.93 -14.19
C LEU A 15 7.68 -12.53 -15.59
N GLY A 16 8.49 -13.36 -16.24
CA GLY A 16 9.14 -13.10 -17.53
C GLY A 16 10.54 -12.51 -17.34
N GLN A 17 11.53 -13.13 -18.00
CA GLN A 17 12.92 -12.65 -17.99
C GLN A 17 13.00 -11.25 -18.63
N SER A 18 12.89 -10.23 -17.84
CA SER A 18 13.38 -8.92 -18.21
C SER A 18 14.47 -8.52 -17.24
N SER A 19 15.54 -8.00 -17.79
CA SER A 19 16.69 -7.47 -17.07
C SER A 19 16.20 -6.56 -15.94
N LEU A 20 16.19 -7.08 -14.71
CA LEU A 20 16.08 -6.26 -13.52
C LEU A 20 17.29 -5.32 -13.53
N HIS A 21 17.10 -4.15 -14.09
CA HIS A 21 18.05 -3.08 -13.94
C HIS A 21 18.17 -2.80 -12.44
N ARG A 22 19.42 -2.83 -11.93
CA ARG A 22 19.74 -2.25 -10.63
C ARG A 22 19.11 -0.86 -10.58
N PRO A 23 18.56 -0.42 -9.42
CA PRO A 23 18.09 0.95 -9.28
C PRO A 23 19.21 1.89 -9.76
N ARG A 24 18.93 2.66 -10.79
CA ARG A 24 19.83 3.70 -11.25
C ARG A 24 19.92 4.72 -10.15
N LYS A 25 21.14 5.11 -9.85
CA LYS A 25 21.41 6.26 -8.97
C LYS A 25 20.85 7.50 -9.67
N ASN A 26 20.04 8.26 -8.95
CA ASN A 26 19.52 9.58 -9.24
C ASN A 26 18.43 9.73 -10.32
N GLY A 27 17.23 10.06 -9.85
CA GLY A 27 16.32 10.96 -10.57
C GLY A 27 15.44 10.36 -11.66
N ASP A 28 15.33 9.06 -11.77
CA ASP A 28 14.44 8.46 -12.78
C ASP A 28 12.98 8.56 -12.33
N SER A 29 12.23 9.43 -13.02
CA SER A 29 10.77 9.50 -13.05
C SER A 29 10.16 8.12 -13.38
N ALA A 30 8.88 7.96 -13.07
CA ALA A 30 8.10 6.74 -13.37
C ALA A 30 8.35 6.24 -14.79
N SER A 31 8.53 4.95 -14.92
CA SER A 31 8.70 4.30 -16.21
C SER A 31 7.55 3.34 -16.49
N ARG A 32 7.03 3.40 -17.72
CA ARG A 32 6.23 2.34 -18.31
C ARG A 32 7.17 1.28 -18.83
N CYS A 33 7.00 0.05 -18.39
CA CYS A 33 7.69 -1.10 -18.96
C CYS A 33 6.66 -2.02 -19.61
N GLU A 34 6.87 -2.36 -20.88
CA GLU A 34 6.10 -3.40 -21.55
C GLU A 34 6.92 -4.68 -21.54
N PHE A 35 6.35 -5.75 -21.02
CA PHE A 35 6.95 -7.08 -21.09
C PHE A 35 6.20 -7.90 -22.13
N VAL A 36 6.95 -8.45 -23.08
CA VAL A 36 6.42 -9.51 -23.93
C VAL A 36 6.64 -10.82 -23.21
N ASP A 37 5.57 -11.50 -22.86
CA ASP A 37 5.65 -12.82 -22.26
C ASP A 37 6.05 -13.86 -23.32
N SER A 38 7.04 -14.69 -23.02
CA SER A 38 7.44 -15.81 -23.85
C SER A 38 6.34 -16.87 -24.03
N SER A 39 5.25 -16.79 -23.26
CA SER A 39 4.08 -17.66 -23.37
C SER A 39 3.05 -17.24 -24.44
N GLY A 40 3.27 -16.11 -25.14
CA GLY A 40 2.38 -15.64 -26.20
C GLY A 40 1.08 -14.99 -25.73
N ASP A 41 0.89 -14.74 -24.42
CA ASP A 41 -0.32 -14.19 -23.80
C ASP A 41 -0.32 -12.62 -23.77
N GLY A 42 0.33 -12.00 -24.71
CA GLY A 42 0.29 -10.54 -24.88
C GLY A 42 1.31 -9.76 -24.02
N SER A 43 1.49 -8.48 -24.34
CA SER A 43 2.35 -7.57 -23.56
C SER A 43 1.71 -7.25 -22.21
N ARG A 44 2.47 -7.43 -21.14
CA ARG A 44 2.07 -7.01 -19.80
C ARG A 44 2.48 -5.58 -19.54
N VAL A 45 1.58 -4.80 -18.98
CA VAL A 45 1.88 -3.43 -18.58
C VAL A 45 2.43 -3.42 -17.14
N CYS A 46 3.48 -2.67 -16.95
CA CYS A 46 4.14 -2.49 -15.65
C CYS A 46 4.26 -0.99 -15.35
N PHE A 47 4.08 -0.65 -14.09
CA PHE A 47 4.33 0.68 -13.55
C PHE A 47 5.41 0.59 -12.47
N ARG A 48 6.38 1.49 -12.53
CA ARG A 48 7.43 1.64 -11.50
C ARG A 48 7.56 3.09 -11.12
N ALA A 49 7.62 3.36 -9.83
CA ALA A 49 7.84 4.70 -9.32
C ALA A 49 8.73 4.69 -8.08
N THR A 50 9.51 5.77 -7.92
CA THR A 50 10.25 6.07 -6.70
C THR A 50 9.71 7.37 -6.13
N ILE A 51 9.06 7.29 -4.98
CA ILE A 51 8.46 8.45 -4.33
C ILE A 51 9.36 8.89 -3.17
N PRO A 52 10.02 10.07 -3.26
CA PRO A 52 10.87 10.61 -2.19
C PRO A 52 9.99 11.17 -1.06
N LEU A 53 9.48 10.28 -0.21
CA LEU A 53 8.59 10.62 0.88
C LEU A 53 8.96 9.85 2.14
N ALA A 54 9.10 10.56 3.25
CA ALA A 54 9.22 9.94 4.56
C ALA A 54 7.87 9.36 4.98
N VAL A 55 7.73 8.04 4.84
CA VAL A 55 6.48 7.34 5.15
C VAL A 55 6.32 7.21 6.65
N ARG A 56 5.17 7.67 7.14
CA ARG A 56 4.73 7.37 8.50
C ARG A 56 3.70 6.25 8.45
N PRO A 57 3.81 5.24 9.32
CA PRO A 57 2.84 4.16 9.36
C PRO A 57 1.42 4.69 9.50
N LYS A 58 0.48 4.06 8.82
CA LYS A 58 -0.93 4.41 8.95
C LYS A 58 -1.36 4.20 10.41
N ALA A 59 -1.74 5.28 11.07
CA ALA A 59 -2.28 5.18 12.41
C ALA A 59 -3.66 4.49 12.36
N ARG A 60 -3.88 3.56 13.28
CA ARG A 60 -5.18 2.88 13.40
C ARG A 60 -6.28 3.93 13.58
N PRO A 61 -7.44 3.75 12.95
CA PRO A 61 -8.58 4.61 13.20
C PRO A 61 -8.89 4.66 14.70
N ARG A 62 -9.09 5.85 15.20
CA ARG A 62 -9.52 6.03 16.59
C ARG A 62 -11.05 6.10 16.63
N VAL A 63 -11.62 5.37 17.56
CA VAL A 63 -13.06 5.41 17.83
C VAL A 63 -13.28 6.27 19.05
N PHE A 64 -14.23 7.17 18.99
CA PHE A 64 -14.66 7.99 20.11
C PHE A 64 -16.17 8.18 20.07
N VAL A 65 -16.77 8.47 21.21
CA VAL A 65 -18.16 8.86 21.31
C VAL A 65 -18.25 10.37 21.05
N SER A 66 -19.00 10.78 20.04
CA SER A 66 -19.21 12.19 19.74
C SER A 66 -20.15 12.80 20.77
N ASP A 67 -19.66 13.74 21.59
CA ASP A 67 -20.47 14.46 22.58
C ASP A 67 -21.75 15.06 21.98
N LYS A 68 -21.63 15.68 20.79
CA LYS A 68 -22.77 16.26 20.08
C LYS A 68 -23.79 15.19 19.74
N ALA A 69 -23.38 14.10 19.07
CA ALA A 69 -24.28 13.02 18.67
C ALA A 69 -24.88 12.30 19.88
N PHE A 70 -24.10 12.16 20.97
CA PHE A 70 -24.58 11.58 22.23
C PHE A 70 -25.67 12.45 22.88
N ARG A 71 -25.45 13.75 23.02
CA ARG A 71 -26.44 14.70 23.54
C ARG A 71 -27.72 14.76 22.68
N GLU A 72 -27.57 14.79 21.36
CA GLU A 72 -28.70 14.74 20.43
C GLU A 72 -29.51 13.43 20.57
N GLY A 73 -28.85 12.33 20.86
CA GLY A 73 -29.48 11.03 21.15
C GLY A 73 -30.38 11.12 22.42
N PHE A 74 -29.90 11.75 23.48
CA PHE A 74 -30.66 11.97 24.71
C PHE A 74 -31.90 12.85 24.46
N VAL A 75 -31.70 13.96 23.75
CA VAL A 75 -32.80 14.87 23.42
C VAL A 75 -33.87 14.17 22.59
N ARG A 76 -33.49 13.40 21.58
CA ARG A 76 -34.42 12.63 20.74
C ARG A 76 -35.24 11.61 21.51
N GLN A 77 -34.68 11.04 22.58
CA GLN A 77 -35.38 10.08 23.42
C GLN A 77 -36.09 10.73 24.62
N GLY A 78 -36.05 12.07 24.72
CA GLY A 78 -36.69 12.82 25.82
C GLY A 78 -36.05 12.52 27.19
N LEU A 79 -34.82 12.06 27.23
CA LEU A 79 -34.12 11.67 28.46
C LEU A 79 -33.39 12.89 29.06
N ARG A 80 -33.58 13.14 30.33
CA ARG A 80 -32.77 14.08 31.14
C ARG A 80 -31.65 13.38 31.87
N THR A 81 -31.92 12.14 32.28
CA THR A 81 -30.97 11.20 32.89
C THR A 81 -31.19 9.84 32.25
N ALA A 82 -30.19 8.96 32.22
CA ALA A 82 -30.34 7.64 31.66
C ALA A 82 -29.66 6.59 32.55
N SER A 83 -30.28 5.42 32.66
CA SER A 83 -29.61 4.22 33.15
C SER A 83 -28.53 3.76 32.16
N ALA A 84 -27.64 2.86 32.57
CA ALA A 84 -26.64 2.30 31.70
C ALA A 84 -27.24 1.66 30.45
N ASP A 85 -28.34 0.93 30.59
CA ASP A 85 -29.05 0.26 29.50
C ASP A 85 -29.65 1.22 28.48
N GLN A 86 -30.06 2.40 28.90
CA GLN A 86 -30.56 3.45 28.02
C GLN A 86 -29.43 4.25 27.37
N ALA A 87 -28.35 4.49 28.11
CA ALA A 87 -27.19 5.26 27.61
C ALA A 87 -26.36 4.47 26.59
N PHE A 88 -26.24 3.16 26.76
CA PHE A 88 -25.42 2.33 25.89
C PHE A 88 -25.81 2.37 24.41
N PRO A 89 -27.07 2.16 24.00
CA PRO A 89 -27.51 2.29 22.60
C PRO A 89 -27.26 3.70 22.03
N ILE A 90 -27.42 4.74 22.83
CA ILE A 90 -27.16 6.11 22.43
C ILE A 90 -25.65 6.29 22.18
N ALA A 91 -24.81 5.83 23.10
CA ALA A 91 -23.35 5.88 22.96
C ALA A 91 -22.90 5.10 21.70
N TRP A 92 -23.46 3.93 21.45
CA TRP A 92 -23.17 3.12 20.29
C TRP A 92 -23.50 3.86 18.99
N THR A 93 -24.66 4.47 18.88
CA THR A 93 -25.05 5.27 17.70
C THR A 93 -24.25 6.57 17.55
N ALA A 94 -23.69 7.08 18.65
CA ALA A 94 -22.83 8.26 18.67
C ALA A 94 -21.35 7.98 18.40
N MET A 95 -20.95 6.71 18.29
CA MET A 95 -19.59 6.34 17.95
C MET A 95 -19.19 6.88 16.58
N ARG A 96 -18.00 7.42 16.52
CA ARG A 96 -17.38 7.93 15.30
C ARG A 96 -15.96 7.38 15.20
N SER A 97 -15.58 7.00 13.98
CA SER A 97 -14.22 6.62 13.65
C SER A 97 -13.57 7.74 12.84
N PHE A 98 -12.33 8.05 13.12
CA PHE A 98 -11.56 9.00 12.32
C PHE A 98 -10.14 8.54 12.08
N THR A 99 -9.64 8.84 10.90
CA THR A 99 -8.22 8.70 10.57
C THR A 99 -7.49 9.97 11.03
N PRO A 100 -6.39 9.87 11.78
CA PRO A 100 -5.61 11.03 12.21
C PRO A 100 -5.20 11.94 11.03
N ALA A 101 -5.19 13.24 11.28
CA ALA A 101 -4.90 14.24 10.24
C ALA A 101 -3.56 14.01 9.54
N ALA A 102 -2.52 13.67 10.30
CA ALA A 102 -1.20 13.36 9.74
C ALA A 102 -1.21 12.19 8.75
N THR A 103 -2.01 11.14 9.04
CA THR A 103 -2.14 10.00 8.11
C THR A 103 -2.86 10.43 6.84
N ARG A 104 -3.94 11.19 6.94
CA ARG A 104 -4.69 11.71 5.77
C ARG A 104 -3.83 12.62 4.90
N GLU A 105 -3.00 13.46 5.50
CA GLU A 105 -2.10 14.33 4.75
C GLU A 105 -1.03 13.54 4.01
N THR A 106 -0.39 12.57 4.67
CA THR A 106 0.58 11.68 4.02
C THR A 106 -0.06 10.91 2.85
N GLU A 107 -1.26 10.36 3.05
CA GLU A 107 -2.00 9.65 2.00
C GLU A 107 -2.32 10.57 0.81
N LYS A 108 -2.74 11.82 1.08
CA LYS A 108 -3.03 12.82 0.04
C LYS A 108 -1.78 13.17 -0.77
N VAL A 109 -0.65 13.45 -0.11
CA VAL A 109 0.63 13.75 -0.78
C VAL A 109 1.07 12.57 -1.64
N LEU A 110 1.01 11.35 -1.10
CA LEU A 110 1.36 10.14 -1.83
C LEU A 110 0.46 9.91 -3.05
N ARG A 111 -0.86 10.08 -2.90
CA ARG A 111 -1.83 9.99 -3.99
C ARG A 111 -1.53 11.00 -5.10
N GLN A 112 -1.18 12.23 -4.74
CA GLN A 112 -0.81 13.25 -5.73
C GLN A 112 0.48 12.89 -6.46
N ALA A 113 1.51 12.44 -5.76
CA ALA A 113 2.76 11.99 -6.35
C ALA A 113 2.52 10.84 -7.33
N LEU A 114 1.79 9.80 -6.92
CA LEU A 114 1.43 8.66 -7.77
C LEU A 114 0.64 9.10 -9.02
N ALA A 115 -0.29 10.04 -8.88
CA ALA A 115 -1.05 10.55 -10.02
C ALA A 115 -0.16 11.31 -11.03
N VAL A 116 0.88 11.99 -10.57
CA VAL A 116 1.88 12.61 -11.44
C VAL A 116 2.68 11.53 -12.17
N GLU A 117 3.18 10.53 -11.45
CA GLU A 117 4.00 9.46 -12.01
C GLU A 117 3.22 8.61 -13.03
N MET A 118 1.96 8.25 -12.75
CA MET A 118 1.08 7.54 -13.69
C MET A 118 0.87 8.33 -14.98
N ARG A 119 0.62 9.63 -14.87
CA ARG A 119 0.48 10.51 -16.06
C ARG A 119 1.77 10.62 -16.85
N SER A 120 2.91 10.75 -16.17
CA SER A 120 4.23 10.82 -16.83
C SER A 120 4.56 9.53 -17.57
N ALA A 121 4.11 8.39 -17.06
CA ALA A 121 4.23 7.09 -17.73
C ALA A 121 3.20 6.87 -18.85
N GLY A 122 2.24 7.79 -19.05
CA GLY A 122 1.16 7.63 -20.01
C GLY A 122 0.19 6.50 -19.66
N LEU A 123 0.04 6.19 -18.38
CA LEU A 123 -0.81 5.11 -17.87
C LEU A 123 -2.08 5.65 -17.23
N GLY A 124 -3.20 4.94 -17.45
CA GLY A 124 -4.40 5.03 -16.66
C GLY A 124 -4.41 3.99 -15.54
N PRO A 125 -5.40 4.03 -14.64
CA PRO A 125 -5.55 3.01 -13.61
C PRO A 125 -5.67 1.61 -14.21
N PHE A 126 -4.99 0.64 -13.61
CA PHE A 126 -5.08 -0.75 -14.02
C PHE A 126 -6.47 -1.32 -13.68
N ALA A 127 -7.05 -2.08 -14.62
CA ALA A 127 -8.34 -2.74 -14.49
C ALA A 127 -8.22 -4.28 -14.47
N ARG A 128 -7.00 -4.82 -14.46
CA ARG A 128 -6.70 -6.26 -14.47
C ARG A 128 -6.01 -6.69 -13.17
N PRO A 129 -5.98 -8.00 -12.85
CA PRO A 129 -5.25 -8.51 -11.70
C PRO A 129 -3.79 -8.06 -11.70
N LEU A 130 -3.30 -7.67 -10.51
CA LEU A 130 -1.98 -7.09 -10.30
C LEU A 130 -1.16 -7.84 -9.27
N ALA A 131 0.14 -7.92 -9.52
CA ALA A 131 1.16 -8.11 -8.51
C ALA A 131 1.76 -6.75 -8.14
N VAL A 132 1.87 -6.45 -6.84
CA VAL A 132 2.48 -5.21 -6.37
C VAL A 132 3.67 -5.49 -5.45
N SER A 133 4.71 -4.67 -5.55
CA SER A 133 5.83 -4.74 -4.63
C SER A 133 6.16 -3.37 -4.05
N PHE A 134 6.57 -3.36 -2.76
CA PHE A 134 6.97 -2.16 -2.03
C PHE A 134 8.33 -2.36 -1.36
N ASP A 135 9.25 -1.40 -1.55
CA ASP A 135 10.48 -1.30 -0.78
C ASP A 135 10.47 0.04 -0.03
N PHE A 136 10.20 -0.01 1.27
CA PHE A 136 10.18 1.17 2.14
C PHE A 136 11.59 1.43 2.66
N VAL A 137 12.18 2.53 2.22
CA VAL A 137 13.45 3.02 2.74
C VAL A 137 13.15 4.06 3.81
N LEU A 138 13.58 3.78 5.03
CA LEU A 138 13.51 4.70 6.17
C LEU A 138 14.90 5.31 6.38
N GLU A 139 14.96 6.58 6.76
CA GLU A 139 16.23 7.21 7.09
C GLU A 139 16.85 6.58 8.34
N GLY A 140 18.10 6.12 8.22
CA GLY A 140 18.82 5.47 9.30
C GLY A 140 20.06 4.71 8.81
N ASP A 141 20.71 4.01 9.73
CA ASP A 141 21.91 3.22 9.44
C ASP A 141 21.57 1.99 8.57
N PRO A 142 22.07 1.91 7.33
CA PRO A 142 21.77 0.78 6.43
C PRO A 142 22.26 -0.58 6.93
N CYS A 143 23.15 -0.61 7.93
CA CYS A 143 23.64 -1.85 8.54
C CYS A 143 22.65 -2.44 9.55
N LEU A 144 21.65 -1.65 9.97
CA LEU A 144 20.64 -2.05 10.95
C LEU A 144 19.32 -2.44 10.27
N ALA A 145 18.50 -3.21 10.96
CA ALA A 145 17.13 -3.50 10.55
C ALA A 145 16.14 -2.54 11.26
N PRO A 146 15.12 -2.01 10.56
CA PRO A 146 14.13 -1.11 11.14
C PRO A 146 13.09 -1.88 11.98
N VAL A 147 13.45 -2.24 13.21
CA VAL A 147 12.60 -3.01 14.15
C VAL A 147 12.14 -2.19 15.36
N GLY A 148 12.50 -0.91 15.40
CA GLY A 148 12.13 0.00 16.48
C GLY A 148 10.65 0.38 16.45
N LYS A 149 10.10 0.78 17.61
CA LYS A 149 8.70 1.22 17.72
C LYS A 149 8.34 2.40 16.81
N ARG A 150 9.33 3.23 16.43
CA ARG A 150 9.13 4.38 15.54
C ARG A 150 9.15 4.04 14.07
N ASP A 151 9.71 2.86 13.71
CA ASP A 151 9.86 2.43 12.32
C ASP A 151 8.57 1.88 11.73
N GLY A 152 7.57 1.69 12.58
CA GLY A 152 6.24 1.24 12.22
C GLY A 152 6.15 -0.21 11.78
N ASP A 153 4.93 -0.71 11.76
CA ASP A 153 4.63 -2.05 11.27
C ASP A 153 4.54 -2.05 9.75
N LEU A 154 5.06 -3.09 9.12
CA LEU A 154 5.11 -3.20 7.67
C LEU A 154 3.71 -3.19 7.03
N ASP A 155 2.74 -3.86 7.66
CA ASP A 155 1.34 -3.89 7.22
C ASP A 155 0.68 -2.50 7.24
N ASN A 156 1.02 -1.66 8.22
CA ASN A 156 0.52 -0.29 8.30
C ASN A 156 1.13 0.63 7.22
N LEU A 157 2.40 0.39 6.83
CA LEU A 157 3.06 1.07 5.72
C LEU A 157 2.43 0.66 4.39
N GLU A 158 2.25 -0.65 4.17
CA GLU A 158 1.59 -1.20 2.99
C GLU A 158 0.18 -0.64 2.81
N LYS A 159 -0.61 -0.66 3.89
CA LYS A 159 -1.99 -0.18 3.85
C LYS A 159 -2.08 1.28 3.46
N LEU A 160 -1.17 2.12 3.96
CA LEU A 160 -1.12 3.54 3.57
C LEU A 160 -0.91 3.70 2.07
N VAL A 161 0.04 2.93 1.50
CA VAL A 161 0.36 3.01 0.07
C VAL A 161 -0.77 2.46 -0.78
N LEU A 162 -1.33 1.31 -0.42
CA LEU A 162 -2.48 0.71 -1.14
C LEU A 162 -3.70 1.64 -1.16
N ASP A 163 -4.02 2.27 -0.01
CA ASP A 163 -5.13 3.24 0.07
C ASP A 163 -4.85 4.47 -0.83
N ALA A 164 -3.59 4.92 -0.93
CA ALA A 164 -3.21 6.01 -1.82
C ALA A 164 -3.23 5.60 -3.30
N MET A 165 -2.92 4.35 -3.63
CA MET A 165 -2.93 3.80 -4.99
C MET A 165 -4.35 3.59 -5.52
N ASN A 166 -5.32 3.35 -4.63
CA ASN A 166 -6.71 3.05 -4.97
C ASN A 166 -7.35 4.21 -5.76
N GLY A 167 -7.88 3.92 -6.96
CA GLY A 167 -8.43 4.89 -7.90
C GLY A 167 -7.38 5.74 -8.63
N VAL A 168 -6.08 5.49 -8.45
CA VAL A 168 -4.97 6.20 -9.11
C VAL A 168 -4.12 5.23 -9.92
N VAL A 169 -3.56 4.21 -9.27
CA VAL A 169 -2.73 3.19 -9.92
C VAL A 169 -3.59 2.01 -10.38
N PHE A 170 -4.59 1.67 -9.62
CA PHE A 170 -5.58 0.64 -9.98
C PHE A 170 -6.99 1.12 -9.63
N GLU A 171 -7.99 0.57 -10.28
CA GLU A 171 -9.39 0.95 -10.06
C GLU A 171 -9.89 0.57 -8.66
N ASP A 172 -9.44 -0.58 -8.14
CA ASP A 172 -9.87 -1.14 -6.86
C ASP A 172 -8.78 -2.07 -6.31
N ASP A 173 -8.55 -2.05 -5.00
CA ASP A 173 -7.54 -2.87 -4.33
C ASP A 173 -7.82 -4.39 -4.40
N ARG A 174 -9.06 -4.80 -4.74
CA ARG A 174 -9.41 -6.19 -5.07
C ARG A 174 -8.65 -6.76 -6.24
N LEU A 175 -8.10 -5.91 -7.11
CA LEU A 175 -7.27 -6.32 -8.24
C LEU A 175 -5.88 -6.78 -7.81
N VAL A 176 -5.44 -6.45 -6.61
CA VAL A 176 -4.14 -6.88 -6.08
C VAL A 176 -4.24 -8.34 -5.62
N VAL A 177 -3.77 -9.26 -6.45
CA VAL A 177 -3.80 -10.71 -6.19
C VAL A 177 -2.50 -11.23 -5.59
N MET A 178 -1.41 -10.45 -5.67
CA MET A 178 -0.12 -10.80 -5.11
C MET A 178 0.55 -9.54 -4.56
N LYS A 179 1.16 -9.67 -3.40
CA LYS A 179 1.85 -8.57 -2.75
C LYS A 179 3.18 -9.02 -2.16
N TRP A 180 4.20 -8.19 -2.34
CA TRP A 180 5.49 -8.35 -1.68
C TRP A 180 5.96 -7.00 -1.12
N SER A 181 6.54 -7.01 0.07
CA SER A 181 7.02 -5.78 0.68
C SER A 181 8.19 -6.02 1.63
N ARG A 182 9.00 -5.01 1.78
CA ARG A 182 10.06 -4.93 2.78
C ARG A 182 10.23 -3.51 3.28
N LYS A 183 10.82 -3.37 4.46
CA LYS A 183 11.35 -2.11 4.97
C LYS A 183 12.83 -2.27 5.31
N ARG A 184 13.60 -1.23 5.07
CA ARG A 184 15.03 -1.16 5.37
C ARG A 184 15.44 0.26 5.71
N PHE A 185 16.57 0.43 6.33
CA PHE A 185 17.19 1.73 6.45
C PHE A 185 18.00 2.11 5.21
N GLY A 186 18.14 3.41 4.97
CA GLY A 186 18.96 4.02 3.93
C GLY A 186 19.26 5.47 4.28
N THR A 187 20.02 6.14 3.42
CA THR A 187 20.46 7.53 3.62
C THR A 187 19.32 8.54 3.50
N GLU A 188 18.30 8.21 2.70
CA GLU A 188 17.15 9.07 2.46
C GLU A 188 15.87 8.24 2.46
N SER A 189 14.79 8.82 2.96
CA SER A 189 13.48 8.16 2.98
C SER A 189 12.85 8.19 1.60
N CYS A 190 12.47 7.02 1.09
CA CYS A 190 11.68 6.89 -0.14
C CYS A 190 10.88 5.58 -0.16
N ILE A 191 9.95 5.49 -1.11
CA ILE A 191 9.18 4.29 -1.41
C ILE A 191 9.44 3.90 -2.85
N PHE A 192 9.92 2.69 -3.07
CA PHE A 192 9.90 2.07 -4.40
C PHE A 192 8.62 1.28 -4.55
N ILE A 193 7.91 1.53 -5.63
CA ILE A 193 6.62 0.90 -5.95
C ILE A 193 6.75 0.26 -7.32
N GLU A 194 6.32 -0.98 -7.42
CA GLU A 194 6.15 -1.68 -8.69
C GLU A 194 4.77 -2.31 -8.73
N ALA A 195 4.04 -2.13 -9.83
CA ALA A 195 2.77 -2.78 -10.11
C ALA A 195 2.82 -3.40 -11.50
N VAL A 196 2.50 -4.69 -11.60
CA VAL A 196 2.60 -5.47 -12.85
C VAL A 196 1.29 -6.21 -13.06
N GLU A 197 0.73 -6.14 -14.26
CA GLU A 197 -0.42 -6.98 -14.63
C GLU A 197 -0.04 -8.46 -14.60
N VAL A 198 -0.93 -9.28 -14.02
CA VAL A 198 -0.74 -10.73 -13.90
C VAL A 198 -1.76 -11.41 -14.80
N SER A 199 -1.31 -12.40 -15.61
CA SER A 199 -2.23 -13.22 -16.38
C SER A 199 -3.11 -14.08 -15.46
N ARG A 200 -4.35 -14.37 -15.90
CA ARG A 200 -5.27 -15.24 -15.13
C ARG A 200 -4.69 -16.63 -14.84
N SER A 201 -3.85 -17.14 -15.73
CA SER A 201 -3.19 -18.43 -15.56
C SER A 201 -2.19 -18.43 -14.41
N LEU A 202 -1.45 -17.31 -14.19
CA LEU A 202 -0.49 -17.17 -13.10
C LEU A 202 -1.16 -16.93 -11.74
N ALA A 203 -2.33 -16.27 -11.72
CA ALA A 203 -3.08 -16.08 -10.48
C ALA A 203 -3.53 -17.40 -9.85
N ASN A 204 -3.66 -18.47 -10.63
CA ASN A 204 -4.08 -19.80 -10.20
C ASN A 204 -2.92 -20.81 -10.11
N SER A 205 -1.68 -20.41 -10.43
CA SER A 205 -0.51 -21.29 -10.30
C SER A 205 -0.11 -21.41 -8.83
N PRO A 206 0.18 -22.61 -8.33
CA PRO A 206 0.74 -22.78 -7.00
C PRO A 206 2.12 -22.13 -6.95
N ILE A 207 2.17 -20.88 -6.42
CA ILE A 207 3.39 -20.05 -6.38
C ILE A 207 4.38 -20.58 -5.33
N PHE A 208 3.94 -21.47 -4.45
CA PHE A 208 4.74 -22.03 -3.38
C PHE A 208 4.66 -23.56 -3.37
N SER A 209 5.49 -24.22 -4.14
CA SER A 209 6.03 -25.49 -3.69
C SER A 209 7.17 -25.17 -2.73
N PHE A 210 6.91 -25.21 -1.43
CA PHE A 210 7.97 -25.31 -0.45
C PHE A 210 8.50 -26.74 -0.57
N ASP A 211 9.60 -26.93 -1.27
CA ASP A 211 10.45 -28.09 -1.06
C ASP A 211 11.04 -27.91 0.35
N ILE A 212 10.48 -28.63 1.31
CA ILE A 212 10.98 -28.80 2.67
C ILE A 212 12.24 -29.65 2.63
#